data_528349b73d55fc91e5365cc3cb26efc0
#
_entry.id   528349b73d55fc91e5365cc3cb26efc0
#
_cell.length_a   1.000
_cell.length_b   1.000
_cell.length_c   1.000
_cell.angle_alpha   90.00
_cell.angle_beta   90.00
_cell.angle_gamma   90.00
#
_symmetry.space_group_name_H-M   'P 1'
#
loop_
_entity.id
_entity.type
_entity.pdbx_description
1 polymer ?
#
loop_
_entity_poly.entity_id
_entity_poly.type
_entity_poly.pdbx_seq_one_letter_code
_entity_poly.pdbx_strand_id
1 'polypeptide(L)'
;MNEFELTGRASTHIVELAQPRCALHYEAAASFLAMRDAAQRDGLDLVARSSFRDFDTQLTIWNAKWSGERPLYDRQGRPLERRQLADSQAVDAILCWSAIPGGSRHHWGSDVDVIDTARVPQGYAVQLVPAEYAPDGIFGPLSAWLDANMQHFGFFRPYRTDRGGVSPEPWHLSYAPVSLPALEELSLSMLRHVLEGSSIAGKPHVLARLPEIYTRFMLAVDSPVQPSSFPAASAHA
;
A
#
# COMPACT_ATOMS: atom_id res chain seq x y z
N MET A 1 -12.53 5.11 11.86
CA MET A 1 -13.24 3.98 11.16
C MET A 1 -13.70 2.97 12.20
N ASN A 2 -14.77 2.19 11.91
CA ASN A 2 -15.13 1.06 12.80
C ASN A 2 -14.25 -0.18 12.54
N GLU A 3 -14.35 -1.19 13.41
CA GLU A 3 -13.53 -2.42 13.32
C GLU A 3 -13.68 -3.16 11.97
N PHE A 4 -14.89 -3.17 11.41
CA PHE A 4 -15.15 -3.87 10.14
C PHE A 4 -14.51 -3.14 8.96
N GLU A 5 -14.52 -1.82 8.96
CA GLU A 5 -13.86 -0.98 7.96
C GLU A 5 -12.34 -1.10 8.07
N LEU A 6 -11.79 -1.00 9.29
CA LEU A 6 -10.35 -1.12 9.55
C LEU A 6 -9.77 -2.46 9.06
N THR A 7 -10.55 -3.53 9.18
CA THR A 7 -10.11 -4.88 8.80
C THR A 7 -10.58 -5.32 7.42
N GLY A 8 -11.20 -4.43 6.64
CA GLY A 8 -11.66 -4.70 5.27
C GLY A 8 -12.90 -5.59 5.17
N ARG A 9 -13.63 -5.79 6.29
CA ARG A 9 -14.87 -6.58 6.34
C ARG A 9 -16.13 -5.76 6.02
N ALA A 10 -15.99 -4.45 5.88
CA ALA A 10 -17.02 -3.53 5.39
C ALA A 10 -16.39 -2.49 4.47
N SER A 11 -17.21 -1.92 3.58
CA SER A 11 -16.81 -0.91 2.59
C SER A 11 -17.66 0.36 2.65
N THR A 12 -18.28 0.65 3.81
CA THR A 12 -19.20 1.79 3.99
C THR A 12 -18.51 3.16 3.87
N HIS A 13 -17.18 3.19 4.03
CA HIS A 13 -16.31 4.35 3.88
C HIS A 13 -15.78 4.56 2.44
N ILE A 14 -16.17 3.68 1.50
CA ILE A 14 -15.60 3.63 0.14
C ILE A 14 -16.56 4.23 -0.87
N VAL A 15 -15.99 4.99 -1.80
CA VAL A 15 -16.68 5.46 -3.01
C VAL A 15 -15.97 4.88 -4.24
N GLU A 16 -16.77 4.49 -5.22
CA GLU A 16 -16.28 4.03 -6.52
C GLU A 16 -16.17 5.19 -7.50
N LEU A 17 -15.03 5.32 -8.14
CA LEU A 17 -14.77 6.26 -9.22
C LEU A 17 -14.84 5.53 -10.56
N ALA A 18 -15.54 6.12 -11.52
CA ALA A 18 -15.68 5.55 -12.86
C ALA A 18 -14.45 5.85 -13.74
N GLN A 19 -13.84 7.02 -13.55
CA GLN A 19 -12.67 7.50 -14.32
C GLN A 19 -11.75 8.34 -13.43
N PRO A 20 -10.53 7.85 -13.10
CA PRO A 20 -10.04 6.49 -13.36
C PRO A 20 -10.84 5.47 -12.55
N ARG A 21 -11.00 4.26 -13.07
CA ARG A 21 -11.72 3.21 -12.33
C ARG A 21 -10.92 2.79 -11.11
N CYS A 22 -11.37 3.21 -9.94
CA CYS A 22 -10.79 2.82 -8.64
C CYS A 22 -11.83 3.01 -7.53
N ALA A 23 -11.56 2.44 -6.36
CA ALA A 23 -12.40 2.59 -5.17
C ALA A 23 -11.53 3.13 -4.04
N LEU A 24 -11.96 4.21 -3.39
CA LEU A 24 -11.19 4.93 -2.38
C LEU A 24 -12.08 5.35 -1.21
N HIS A 25 -11.47 5.64 -0.08
CA HIS A 25 -12.13 6.38 1.00
C HIS A 25 -12.66 7.71 0.44
N TYR A 26 -13.87 8.10 0.83
CA TYR A 26 -14.51 9.30 0.26
C TYR A 26 -13.67 10.57 0.42
N GLU A 27 -12.90 10.71 1.52
CA GLU A 27 -11.97 11.85 1.71
C GLU A 27 -10.72 11.75 0.81
N ALA A 28 -10.18 10.55 0.62
CA ALA A 28 -9.02 10.34 -0.25
C ALA A 28 -9.34 10.53 -1.73
N ALA A 29 -10.57 10.23 -2.14
CA ALA A 29 -11.00 10.28 -3.54
C ALA A 29 -10.85 11.68 -4.16
N ALA A 30 -11.30 12.73 -3.46
CA ALA A 30 -11.18 14.10 -3.96
C ALA A 30 -9.72 14.55 -4.09
N SER A 31 -8.88 14.23 -3.10
CA SER A 31 -7.45 14.54 -3.14
C SER A 31 -6.70 13.75 -4.21
N PHE A 32 -7.06 12.49 -4.44
CA PHE A 32 -6.49 11.68 -5.51
C PHE A 32 -6.83 12.25 -6.90
N LEU A 33 -8.08 12.65 -7.13
CA LEU A 33 -8.49 13.28 -8.39
C LEU A 33 -7.75 14.61 -8.61
N ALA A 34 -7.63 15.45 -7.59
CA ALA A 34 -6.87 16.70 -7.68
C ALA A 34 -5.38 16.47 -7.99
N MET A 35 -4.77 15.44 -7.38
CA MET A 35 -3.39 15.04 -7.67
C MET A 35 -3.25 14.54 -9.10
N ARG A 36 -4.20 13.73 -9.58
CA ARG A 36 -4.24 13.25 -10.97
C ARG A 36 -4.34 14.39 -11.96
N ASP A 37 -5.25 15.36 -11.72
CA ASP A 37 -5.42 16.53 -12.59
C ASP A 37 -4.13 17.39 -12.63
N ALA A 38 -3.41 17.51 -11.53
CA ALA A 38 -2.12 18.18 -11.50
C ALA A 38 -1.06 17.42 -12.30
N ALA A 39 -0.96 16.10 -12.12
CA ALA A 39 -0.04 15.25 -12.89
C ALA A 39 -0.33 15.33 -14.41
N GLN A 40 -1.62 15.36 -14.79
CA GLN A 40 -2.03 15.47 -16.20
C GLN A 40 -1.59 16.80 -16.83
N ARG A 41 -1.64 17.91 -16.09
CA ARG A 41 -1.13 19.20 -16.57
C ARG A 41 0.37 19.17 -16.84
N ASP A 42 1.10 18.31 -16.11
CA ASP A 42 2.54 18.10 -16.26
C ASP A 42 2.88 16.94 -17.23
N GLY A 43 1.87 16.43 -17.98
CA GLY A 43 2.06 15.45 -19.04
C GLY A 43 2.14 13.99 -18.56
N LEU A 44 1.65 13.68 -17.36
CA LEU A 44 1.57 12.33 -16.80
C LEU A 44 0.12 11.86 -16.74
N ASP A 45 -0.17 10.59 -17.02
CA ASP A 45 -1.48 9.98 -16.80
C ASP A 45 -1.46 9.07 -15.58
N LEU A 46 -1.56 9.72 -14.40
CA LEU A 46 -1.57 9.05 -13.10
C LEU A 46 -2.86 8.24 -12.91
N VAL A 47 -2.72 6.94 -12.75
CA VAL A 47 -3.84 6.00 -12.58
C VAL A 47 -3.58 5.07 -11.40
N ALA A 48 -4.64 4.74 -10.65
CA ALA A 48 -4.58 3.71 -9.63
C ALA A 48 -4.54 2.32 -10.30
N ARG A 49 -3.46 1.58 -10.12
CA ARG A 49 -3.32 0.18 -10.53
C ARG A 49 -3.97 -0.77 -9.52
N SER A 50 -3.93 -0.39 -8.24
CA SER A 50 -4.63 -1.02 -7.12
C SER A 50 -5.14 0.08 -6.18
N SER A 51 -6.30 -0.14 -5.56
CA SER A 51 -6.93 0.79 -4.63
C SER A 51 -7.57 0.02 -3.48
N PHE A 52 -8.77 0.36 -3.02
CA PHE A 52 -9.44 -0.40 -1.98
C PHE A 52 -9.46 -1.91 -2.28
N ARG A 53 -9.24 -2.69 -1.24
CA ARG A 53 -9.26 -4.14 -1.29
C ARG A 53 -9.93 -4.64 -0.01
N ASP A 54 -10.99 -5.42 -0.15
CA ASP A 54 -11.68 -6.04 0.98
C ASP A 54 -10.87 -7.19 1.60
N PHE A 55 -11.35 -7.68 2.74
CA PHE A 55 -10.73 -8.78 3.47
C PHE A 55 -10.62 -10.06 2.63
N ASP A 56 -11.71 -10.45 1.94
CA ASP A 56 -11.77 -11.72 1.20
C ASP A 56 -10.83 -11.70 -0.02
N THR A 57 -10.73 -10.57 -0.69
CA THR A 57 -9.76 -10.37 -1.77
C THR A 57 -8.33 -10.52 -1.25
N GLN A 58 -8.01 -9.89 -0.10
CA GLN A 58 -6.68 -10.01 0.51
C GLN A 58 -6.39 -11.43 0.98
N LEU A 59 -7.39 -12.12 1.56
CA LEU A 59 -7.30 -13.52 1.97
C LEU A 59 -7.02 -14.44 0.77
N THR A 60 -7.68 -14.19 -0.35
CA THR A 60 -7.44 -14.92 -1.60
C THR A 60 -6.00 -14.72 -2.10
N ILE A 61 -5.49 -13.48 -2.07
CA ILE A 61 -4.10 -13.19 -2.44
C ILE A 61 -3.11 -13.91 -1.51
N TRP A 62 -3.34 -13.87 -0.21
CA TRP A 62 -2.51 -14.54 0.78
C TRP A 62 -2.48 -16.06 0.55
N ASN A 63 -3.65 -16.68 0.42
CA ASN A 63 -3.77 -18.13 0.27
C ASN A 63 -3.15 -18.61 -1.07
N ALA A 64 -3.31 -17.85 -2.16
CA ALA A 64 -2.67 -18.17 -3.44
C ALA A 64 -1.13 -18.03 -3.40
N LYS A 65 -0.59 -17.10 -2.62
CA LYS A 65 0.85 -17.01 -2.35
C LYS A 65 1.33 -18.17 -1.46
N TRP A 66 0.56 -18.51 -0.44
CA TRP A 66 0.88 -19.63 0.44
C TRP A 66 0.91 -20.97 -0.28
N SER A 67 -0.03 -21.22 -1.21
CA SER A 67 -0.07 -22.46 -2.02
C SER A 67 1.00 -22.50 -3.11
N GLY A 68 1.58 -21.35 -3.48
CA GLY A 68 2.51 -21.22 -4.60
C GLY A 68 1.83 -21.01 -5.96
N GLU A 69 0.50 -20.81 -5.99
CA GLU A 69 -0.23 -20.41 -7.21
C GLU A 69 0.15 -19.00 -7.67
N ARG A 70 0.54 -18.12 -6.71
CA ARG A 70 1.16 -16.83 -7.00
C ARG A 70 2.62 -16.84 -6.59
N PRO A 71 3.50 -16.18 -7.36
CA PRO A 71 4.91 -16.15 -7.08
C PRO A 71 5.23 -15.48 -5.75
N LEU A 72 6.27 -15.96 -5.08
CA LEU A 72 6.90 -15.34 -3.92
C LEU A 72 8.24 -14.72 -4.35
N TYR A 73 8.63 -13.67 -3.65
CA TYR A 73 9.88 -12.98 -3.90
C TYR A 73 10.61 -12.72 -2.59
N ASP A 74 11.94 -12.72 -2.65
CA ASP A 74 12.76 -12.23 -1.55
C ASP A 74 12.75 -10.69 -1.50
N ARG A 75 13.44 -10.10 -0.51
CA ARG A 75 13.54 -8.64 -0.36
C ARG A 75 14.20 -7.93 -1.54
N GLN A 76 14.97 -8.63 -2.33
CA GLN A 76 15.63 -8.14 -3.55
C GLN A 76 14.79 -8.35 -4.81
N GLY A 77 13.54 -8.84 -4.66
CA GLY A 77 12.64 -9.11 -5.78
C GLY A 77 12.99 -10.36 -6.59
N ARG A 78 13.87 -11.24 -6.08
CA ARG A 78 14.20 -12.51 -6.75
C ARG A 78 13.12 -13.55 -6.45
N PRO A 79 12.68 -14.34 -7.44
CA PRO A 79 11.64 -15.33 -7.24
C PRO A 79 12.06 -16.43 -6.25
N LEU A 80 11.11 -16.88 -5.45
CA LEU A 80 11.27 -17.95 -4.47
C LEU A 80 10.30 -19.09 -4.79
N GLU A 81 10.77 -20.32 -4.67
CA GLU A 81 9.95 -21.51 -4.81
C GLU A 81 9.29 -21.86 -3.46
N ARG A 82 7.96 -21.72 -3.36
CA ARG A 82 7.21 -21.98 -2.12
C ARG A 82 7.55 -23.33 -1.46
N ARG A 83 7.67 -24.39 -2.26
CA ARG A 83 7.95 -25.76 -1.79
C ARG A 83 9.33 -25.94 -1.15
N GLN A 84 10.25 -25.00 -1.36
CA GLN A 84 11.59 -25.02 -0.78
C GLN A 84 11.68 -24.22 0.53
N LEU A 85 10.61 -23.51 0.89
CA LEU A 85 10.53 -22.68 2.09
C LEU A 85 9.87 -23.44 3.23
N ALA A 86 10.45 -23.34 4.42
CA ALA A 86 9.73 -23.66 5.65
C ALA A 86 8.54 -22.68 5.83
N ASP A 87 7.50 -23.09 6.55
CA ASP A 87 6.28 -22.28 6.70
C ASP A 87 6.55 -20.90 7.31
N SER A 88 7.47 -20.78 8.27
CA SER A 88 7.87 -19.48 8.82
C SER A 88 8.55 -18.59 7.78
N GLN A 89 9.37 -19.17 6.90
CA GLN A 89 10.02 -18.44 5.80
C GLN A 89 9.00 -18.00 4.74
N ALA A 90 7.99 -18.83 4.47
CA ALA A 90 6.89 -18.47 3.57
C ALA A 90 6.08 -17.29 4.11
N VAL A 91 5.78 -17.25 5.41
CA VAL A 91 5.15 -16.08 6.05
C VAL A 91 5.97 -14.82 5.81
N ASP A 92 7.28 -14.85 6.05
CA ASP A 92 8.15 -13.69 5.85
C ASP A 92 8.22 -13.26 4.37
N ALA A 93 8.34 -14.21 3.45
CA ALA A 93 8.36 -13.93 2.01
C ALA A 93 7.06 -13.30 1.51
N ILE A 94 5.90 -13.75 2.01
CA ILE A 94 4.62 -13.14 1.68
C ILE A 94 4.56 -11.72 2.22
N LEU A 95 4.92 -11.52 3.51
CA LEU A 95 4.81 -10.23 4.19
C LEU A 95 5.76 -9.17 3.65
N CYS A 96 6.84 -9.56 2.98
CA CYS A 96 7.73 -8.60 2.31
C CYS A 96 7.03 -7.76 1.24
N TRP A 97 5.98 -8.30 0.57
CA TRP A 97 5.33 -7.70 -0.60
C TRP A 97 3.80 -7.78 -0.56
N SER A 98 3.22 -8.26 0.53
CA SER A 98 1.76 -8.39 0.68
C SER A 98 1.39 -8.33 2.15
N ALA A 99 0.42 -7.50 2.47
CA ALA A 99 -0.10 -7.43 3.83
C ALA A 99 -0.87 -8.71 4.23
N ILE A 100 -0.93 -8.95 5.53
CA ILE A 100 -1.82 -9.95 6.11
C ILE A 100 -3.29 -9.52 5.94
N PRO A 101 -4.23 -10.45 5.67
CA PRO A 101 -5.67 -10.12 5.65
C PRO A 101 -6.11 -9.49 6.97
N GLY A 102 -6.88 -8.43 6.90
CA GLY A 102 -7.29 -7.62 8.06
C GLY A 102 -6.26 -6.56 8.48
N GLY A 103 -5.03 -6.64 7.96
CA GLY A 103 -3.95 -5.69 8.24
C GLY A 103 -3.43 -4.94 7.02
N SER A 104 -4.12 -5.04 5.89
CA SER A 104 -3.76 -4.31 4.68
C SER A 104 -4.22 -2.86 4.77
N ARG A 105 -3.34 -1.91 4.47
CA ARG A 105 -3.68 -0.49 4.38
C ARG A 105 -4.68 -0.20 3.25
N HIS A 106 -4.72 -1.04 2.22
CA HIS A 106 -5.75 -0.97 1.17
C HIS A 106 -7.18 -1.20 1.69
N HIS A 107 -7.36 -1.81 2.87
CA HIS A 107 -8.68 -1.93 3.51
C HIS A 107 -9.29 -0.59 3.87
N TRP A 108 -8.46 0.41 4.15
CA TRP A 108 -8.88 1.76 4.56
C TRP A 108 -9.31 2.63 3.38
N GLY A 109 -9.04 2.20 2.14
CA GLY A 109 -9.29 3.00 0.95
C GLY A 109 -8.44 4.28 0.85
N SER A 110 -7.51 4.47 1.76
CA SER A 110 -6.55 5.57 1.79
C SER A 110 -5.31 5.32 0.95
N ASP A 111 -5.07 4.06 0.59
CA ASP A 111 -3.82 3.62 -0.02
C ASP A 111 -4.05 3.14 -1.46
N VAL A 112 -3.14 3.58 -2.35
CA VAL A 112 -3.20 3.31 -3.79
C VAL A 112 -1.83 2.94 -4.33
N ASP A 113 -1.80 1.97 -5.24
CA ASP A 113 -0.63 1.69 -6.08
C ASP A 113 -0.82 2.42 -7.41
N VAL A 114 0.11 3.28 -7.78
CA VAL A 114 -0.04 4.20 -8.92
C VAL A 114 0.95 3.92 -10.04
N ILE A 115 0.50 4.12 -11.28
CA ILE A 115 1.28 4.03 -12.51
C ILE A 115 1.02 5.25 -13.40
N ASP A 116 1.88 5.48 -14.38
CA ASP A 116 1.66 6.42 -15.48
C ASP A 116 1.30 5.62 -16.74
N THR A 117 0.01 5.59 -17.10
CA THR A 117 -0.44 4.80 -18.24
C THR A 117 0.04 5.36 -19.58
N ALA A 118 0.37 6.64 -19.68
CA ALA A 118 0.92 7.24 -20.89
C ALA A 118 2.31 6.67 -21.26
N ARG A 119 3.01 6.06 -20.30
CA ARG A 119 4.35 5.50 -20.49
C ARG A 119 4.38 3.97 -20.62
N VAL A 120 3.23 3.31 -20.44
CA VAL A 120 3.20 1.84 -20.55
C VAL A 120 3.26 1.43 -22.02
N PRO A 121 4.34 0.75 -22.47
CA PRO A 121 4.41 0.30 -23.87
C PRO A 121 3.33 -0.74 -24.17
N GLN A 122 2.92 -0.81 -25.43
CA GLN A 122 1.96 -1.82 -25.86
C GLN A 122 2.48 -3.24 -25.56
N GLY A 123 1.67 -4.05 -24.88
CA GLY A 123 2.03 -5.42 -24.50
C GLY A 123 2.93 -5.54 -23.27
N TYR A 124 3.32 -4.43 -22.66
CA TYR A 124 4.10 -4.47 -21.43
C TYR A 124 3.21 -4.83 -20.23
N ALA A 125 3.63 -5.83 -19.46
CA ALA A 125 2.95 -6.23 -18.23
C ALA A 125 3.61 -5.52 -17.03
N VAL A 126 2.94 -4.50 -16.50
CA VAL A 126 3.37 -3.78 -15.28
C VAL A 126 3.46 -4.75 -14.10
N GLN A 127 4.61 -4.80 -13.45
CA GLN A 127 4.92 -5.74 -12.37
C GLN A 127 4.86 -5.11 -10.98
N LEU A 128 4.90 -3.77 -10.87
CA LEU A 128 5.06 -3.05 -9.61
C LEU A 128 6.32 -3.50 -8.87
N VAL A 129 7.45 -3.29 -9.51
CA VAL A 129 8.78 -3.56 -8.95
C VAL A 129 9.59 -2.26 -8.86
N PRO A 130 10.54 -2.13 -7.89
CA PRO A 130 11.30 -0.89 -7.71
C PRO A 130 12.04 -0.42 -8.98
N ALA A 131 12.49 -1.34 -9.83
CA ALA A 131 13.18 -1.01 -11.08
C ALA A 131 12.31 -0.22 -12.07
N GLU A 132 10.98 -0.44 -12.07
CA GLU A 132 10.08 0.35 -12.93
C GLU A 132 10.00 1.82 -12.50
N TYR A 133 10.31 2.14 -11.24
CA TYR A 133 10.23 3.48 -10.64
C TYR A 133 11.62 4.12 -10.41
N ALA A 134 12.69 3.42 -10.77
CA ALA A 134 14.05 3.98 -10.77
C ALA A 134 14.15 5.16 -11.76
N PRO A 135 15.15 6.05 -11.65
CA PRO A 135 15.26 7.23 -12.51
C PRO A 135 15.25 6.91 -14.01
N ASP A 136 15.76 5.76 -14.41
CA ASP A 136 15.78 5.22 -15.78
C ASP A 136 14.65 4.22 -16.06
N GLY A 137 13.78 3.93 -15.08
CA GLY A 137 12.63 3.07 -15.22
C GLY A 137 11.46 3.75 -15.94
N ILE A 138 10.50 2.94 -16.43
CA ILE A 138 9.35 3.44 -17.20
C ILE A 138 8.51 4.45 -16.41
N PHE A 139 8.44 4.32 -15.08
CA PHE A 139 7.75 5.21 -14.17
C PHE A 139 8.69 6.15 -13.40
N GLY A 140 9.95 6.27 -13.81
CA GLY A 140 10.92 7.21 -13.20
C GLY A 140 10.43 8.65 -13.17
N PRO A 141 9.91 9.21 -14.29
CA PRO A 141 9.31 10.55 -14.30
C PRO A 141 8.12 10.71 -13.36
N LEU A 142 7.25 9.70 -13.27
CA LEU A 142 6.14 9.69 -12.29
C LEU A 142 6.69 9.69 -10.85
N SER A 143 7.69 8.85 -10.56
CA SER A 143 8.30 8.78 -9.23
C SER A 143 8.88 10.12 -8.80
N ALA A 144 9.62 10.81 -9.69
CA ALA A 144 10.18 12.13 -9.43
C ALA A 144 9.09 13.20 -9.22
N TRP A 145 8.02 13.16 -10.04
CA TRP A 145 6.89 14.06 -9.89
C TRP A 145 6.17 13.87 -8.55
N LEU A 146 5.95 12.63 -8.15
CA LEU A 146 5.33 12.28 -6.86
C LEU A 146 6.17 12.78 -5.69
N ASP A 147 7.50 12.61 -5.74
CA ASP A 147 8.40 13.11 -4.69
C ASP A 147 8.28 14.63 -4.49
N ALA A 148 8.05 15.37 -5.56
CA ALA A 148 7.90 16.82 -5.52
C ALA A 148 6.49 17.29 -5.12
N ASN A 149 5.44 16.52 -5.43
CA ASN A 149 4.08 17.04 -5.43
C ASN A 149 3.08 16.31 -4.51
N MET A 150 3.26 14.99 -4.26
CA MET A 150 2.23 14.19 -3.58
C MET A 150 1.81 14.73 -2.21
N GLN A 151 2.73 15.38 -1.49
CA GLN A 151 2.46 15.94 -0.16
C GLN A 151 1.45 17.10 -0.18
N HIS A 152 1.41 17.89 -1.27
CA HIS A 152 0.43 18.96 -1.45
C HIS A 152 -1.00 18.44 -1.50
N PHE A 153 -1.17 17.15 -1.82
CA PHE A 153 -2.45 16.46 -1.88
C PHE A 153 -2.68 15.54 -0.67
N GLY A 154 -1.85 15.64 0.37
CA GLY A 154 -1.97 14.85 1.59
C GLY A 154 -1.49 13.40 1.46
N PHE A 155 -0.81 13.03 0.36
CA PHE A 155 -0.24 11.72 0.16
C PHE A 155 1.23 11.64 0.58
N PHE A 156 1.65 10.46 1.00
CA PHE A 156 3.04 10.11 1.32
C PHE A 156 3.31 8.65 0.97
N ARG A 157 4.58 8.23 0.96
CA ARG A 157 4.97 6.83 0.79
C ARG A 157 5.22 6.19 2.15
N PRO A 158 4.36 5.25 2.62
CA PRO A 158 4.55 4.56 3.90
C PRO A 158 5.70 3.56 3.86
N TYR A 159 6.11 3.13 2.68
CA TYR A 159 7.18 2.17 2.43
C TYR A 159 8.30 2.77 1.57
N ARG A 160 8.75 3.99 1.95
CA ARG A 160 9.83 4.68 1.24
C ARG A 160 11.20 4.10 1.57
N THR A 161 11.40 3.71 2.84
CA THR A 161 12.66 3.18 3.34
C THR A 161 12.50 1.74 3.84
N ASP A 162 13.56 0.93 3.74
CA ASP A 162 13.55 -0.41 4.34
C ASP A 162 13.66 -0.29 5.87
N ARG A 163 12.55 -0.55 6.55
CA ARG A 163 12.46 -0.56 8.02
C ARG A 163 12.47 -1.98 8.61
N GLY A 164 12.87 -2.98 7.80
CA GLY A 164 12.88 -4.38 8.20
C GLY A 164 11.51 -5.07 8.12
N GLY A 165 10.45 -4.36 7.76
CA GLY A 165 9.09 -4.84 7.53
C GLY A 165 8.79 -5.08 6.06
N VAL A 166 7.78 -4.41 5.51
CA VAL A 166 7.48 -4.38 4.06
C VAL A 166 8.67 -3.81 3.31
N SER A 167 8.97 -4.36 2.14
CA SER A 167 10.02 -3.86 1.26
C SER A 167 9.65 -2.48 0.70
N PRO A 168 10.62 -1.65 0.28
CA PRO A 168 10.32 -0.35 -0.34
C PRO A 168 9.43 -0.47 -1.57
N GLU A 169 8.34 0.29 -1.58
CA GLU A 169 7.32 0.29 -2.62
C GLU A 169 7.11 1.72 -3.16
N PRO A 170 7.88 2.15 -4.17
CA PRO A 170 7.79 3.51 -4.69
C PRO A 170 6.43 3.86 -5.35
N TRP A 171 5.66 2.85 -5.72
CA TRP A 171 4.30 2.98 -6.29
C TRP A 171 3.22 3.20 -5.25
N HIS A 172 3.47 2.80 -3.98
CA HIS A 172 2.46 2.76 -2.93
C HIS A 172 2.35 4.12 -2.24
N LEU A 173 1.21 4.76 -2.40
CA LEU A 173 0.88 6.04 -1.79
C LEU A 173 -0.21 5.86 -0.74
N SER A 174 -0.14 6.66 0.31
CA SER A 174 -1.08 6.64 1.42
C SER A 174 -1.58 8.05 1.72
N TYR A 175 -2.89 8.23 1.82
CA TYR A 175 -3.52 9.50 2.18
C TYR A 175 -3.49 9.69 3.71
N ALA A 176 -2.64 10.58 4.18
CA ALA A 176 -2.30 10.73 5.59
C ALA A 176 -3.50 11.05 6.50
N PRO A 177 -4.46 11.94 6.12
CA PRO A 177 -5.58 12.29 6.99
C PRO A 177 -6.46 11.09 7.39
N VAL A 178 -6.52 10.06 6.55
CA VAL A 178 -7.29 8.83 6.82
C VAL A 178 -6.40 7.73 7.38
N SER A 179 -5.23 7.53 6.79
CA SER A 179 -4.40 6.37 7.09
C SER A 179 -3.67 6.44 8.44
N LEU A 180 -3.35 7.66 8.93
CA LEU A 180 -2.70 7.80 10.24
C LEU A 180 -3.65 7.44 11.38
N PRO A 181 -4.88 8.01 11.47
CA PRO A 181 -5.85 7.56 12.48
C PRO A 181 -6.20 6.09 12.36
N ALA A 182 -6.35 5.56 11.14
CA ALA A 182 -6.62 4.15 10.93
C ALA A 182 -5.53 3.22 11.49
N LEU A 183 -4.27 3.62 11.32
CA LEU A 183 -3.13 2.88 11.89
C LEU A 183 -3.12 2.89 13.41
N GLU A 184 -3.50 4.01 14.03
CA GLU A 184 -3.59 4.14 15.49
C GLU A 184 -4.76 3.32 16.06
N GLU A 185 -5.88 3.26 15.35
CA GLU A 185 -7.08 2.52 15.77
C GLU A 185 -6.97 1.01 15.58
N LEU A 186 -6.24 0.54 14.55
CA LEU A 186 -6.09 -0.88 14.26
C LEU A 186 -5.25 -1.55 15.35
N SER A 187 -5.88 -2.36 16.19
CA SER A 187 -5.22 -3.03 17.31
C SER A 187 -4.80 -4.47 16.99
N LEU A 188 -3.78 -4.95 17.72
CA LEU A 188 -3.36 -6.35 17.66
C LEU A 188 -4.51 -7.31 18.02
N SER A 189 -5.39 -6.92 18.95
CA SER A 189 -6.54 -7.74 19.37
C SER A 189 -7.60 -7.86 18.28
N MET A 190 -7.91 -6.77 17.56
CA MET A 190 -8.81 -6.81 16.39
C MET A 190 -8.26 -7.74 15.32
N LEU A 191 -6.98 -7.59 14.98
CA LEU A 191 -6.35 -8.42 13.97
C LEU A 191 -6.35 -9.90 14.36
N ARG A 192 -6.04 -10.22 15.61
CA ARG A 192 -6.08 -11.59 16.14
C ARG A 192 -7.47 -12.19 16.00
N HIS A 193 -8.51 -11.47 16.45
CA HIS A 193 -9.89 -11.93 16.40
C HIS A 193 -10.33 -12.27 14.97
N VAL A 194 -10.01 -11.40 14.03
CA VAL A 194 -10.35 -11.62 12.60
C VAL A 194 -9.63 -12.82 12.02
N LEU A 195 -8.33 -12.96 12.31
CA LEU A 195 -7.52 -14.07 11.78
C LEU A 195 -7.89 -15.42 12.37
N GLU A 196 -8.24 -15.48 13.66
CA GLU A 196 -8.72 -16.70 14.31
C GLU A 196 -9.99 -17.23 13.63
N GLY A 197 -10.93 -16.34 13.28
CA GLY A 197 -12.17 -16.68 12.57
C GLY A 197 -12.02 -16.95 11.07
N SER A 198 -10.86 -16.62 10.45
CA SER A 198 -10.65 -16.71 9.00
C SER A 198 -10.14 -18.08 8.55
N SER A 199 -10.16 -18.33 7.24
CA SER A 199 -9.53 -19.49 6.59
C SER A 199 -8.12 -19.19 6.06
N ILE A 200 -7.37 -18.31 6.74
CA ILE A 200 -6.00 -17.96 6.34
C ILE A 200 -5.10 -19.20 6.37
N ALA A 201 -4.39 -19.44 5.28
CA ALA A 201 -3.44 -20.53 5.18
C ALA A 201 -2.19 -20.22 6.04
N GLY A 202 -1.62 -21.26 6.68
CA GLY A 202 -0.51 -21.08 7.63
C GLY A 202 -0.93 -20.45 8.95
N LYS A 203 -2.23 -20.44 9.30
CA LYS A 203 -2.80 -19.83 10.51
C LYS A 203 -1.98 -20.05 11.78
N PRO A 204 -1.55 -21.28 12.15
CA PRO A 204 -0.77 -21.50 13.37
C PRO A 204 0.53 -20.68 13.39
N HIS A 205 1.25 -20.60 12.28
CA HIS A 205 2.51 -19.85 12.15
C HIS A 205 2.26 -18.34 12.21
N VAL A 206 1.18 -17.88 11.58
CA VAL A 206 0.76 -16.47 11.61
C VAL A 206 0.39 -16.06 13.03
N LEU A 207 -0.49 -16.80 13.70
CA LEU A 207 -0.98 -16.43 15.05
C LEU A 207 0.12 -16.50 16.10
N ALA A 208 1.05 -17.47 16.02
CA ALA A 208 2.18 -17.57 16.93
C ALA A 208 3.11 -16.36 16.85
N ARG A 209 3.24 -15.75 15.67
CA ARG A 209 4.13 -14.60 15.42
C ARG A 209 3.37 -13.27 15.28
N LEU A 210 2.08 -13.26 15.55
CA LEU A 210 1.23 -12.09 15.27
C LEU A 210 1.72 -10.80 15.95
N PRO A 211 2.23 -10.78 17.21
CA PRO A 211 2.79 -9.57 17.80
C PRO A 211 4.02 -9.03 17.05
N GLU A 212 4.91 -9.91 16.58
CA GLU A 212 6.06 -9.54 15.74
C GLU A 212 5.59 -9.01 14.38
N ILE A 213 4.67 -9.71 13.74
CA ILE A 213 4.10 -9.32 12.45
C ILE A 213 3.45 -7.93 12.54
N TYR A 214 2.66 -7.70 13.58
CA TYR A 214 2.01 -6.41 13.82
C TYR A 214 3.02 -5.28 13.95
N THR A 215 4.02 -5.44 14.82
CA THR A 215 5.04 -4.41 15.05
C THR A 215 5.90 -4.16 13.81
N ARG A 216 6.32 -5.24 13.13
CA ARG A 216 7.31 -5.18 12.07
C ARG A 216 6.73 -4.82 10.70
N PHE A 217 5.55 -5.34 10.36
CA PHE A 217 4.98 -5.19 9.01
C PHE A 217 3.80 -4.22 8.95
N MET A 218 3.24 -3.80 10.09
CA MET A 218 2.12 -2.86 10.11
C MET A 218 2.52 -1.52 10.72
N LEU A 219 3.22 -1.51 11.86
CA LEU A 219 3.59 -0.27 12.53
C LEU A 219 4.90 0.36 12.02
N ALA A 220 5.82 -0.45 11.46
CA ALA A 220 7.11 0.05 10.97
C ALA A 220 6.96 0.69 9.56
N VAL A 221 6.25 1.81 9.49
CA VAL A 221 6.05 2.62 8.26
C VAL A 221 6.73 3.97 8.39
N ASP A 222 7.03 4.59 7.24
CA ASP A 222 7.51 5.97 7.21
C ASP A 222 6.34 6.93 7.51
N SER A 223 6.67 8.06 8.16
CA SER A 223 5.72 9.13 8.41
C SER A 223 5.71 10.13 7.25
N PRO A 224 4.60 10.89 7.05
CA PRO A 224 4.62 12.05 6.16
C PRO A 224 5.76 13.00 6.54
N VAL A 225 6.50 13.49 5.54
CA VAL A 225 7.48 14.56 5.80
C VAL A 225 6.67 15.81 6.16
N GLN A 226 6.92 16.39 7.33
CA GLN A 226 6.31 17.68 7.66
C GLN A 226 6.82 18.71 6.66
N PRO A 227 5.96 19.53 6.02
CA PRO A 227 6.46 20.67 5.26
C PRO A 227 7.31 21.51 6.21
N SER A 228 8.58 21.73 5.85
CA SER A 228 9.44 22.65 6.59
C SER A 228 8.66 23.96 6.73
N SER A 229 8.42 24.40 7.95
CA SER A 229 7.78 25.69 8.25
C SER A 229 8.51 26.75 7.42
N PHE A 230 7.80 27.34 6.45
CA PHE A 230 8.32 28.50 5.75
C PHE A 230 8.64 29.56 6.81
N PRO A 231 9.85 30.18 6.77
CA PRO A 231 10.11 31.31 7.64
C PRO A 231 9.03 32.35 7.38
N ALA A 232 8.35 32.76 8.46
CA ALA A 232 7.36 33.84 8.42
C ALA A 232 7.99 35.02 7.66
N ALA A 233 7.33 35.48 6.59
CA ALA A 233 7.71 36.67 5.88
C ALA A 233 7.80 37.81 6.91
N SER A 234 8.98 38.31 7.17
CA SER A 234 9.22 39.48 8.00
C SER A 234 8.43 40.64 7.37
N ALA A 235 7.35 41.02 8.01
CA ALA A 235 6.68 42.28 7.73
C ALA A 235 7.65 43.41 8.11
N HIS A 236 8.32 43.96 7.12
CA HIS A 236 8.98 45.25 7.28
C HIS A 236 7.92 46.33 7.08
N ALA A 237 7.72 47.07 8.17
CA ALA A 237 6.96 48.29 8.22
C ALA A 237 7.61 49.40 7.36
#